data_86e5b64b715dc9ed60037cee65052d49
#
_entry.id   86e5b64b715dc9ed60037cee65052d49
#
_cell.length_a   1.000
_cell.length_b   1.000
_cell.length_c   1.000
_cell.angle_alpha   90.00
_cell.angle_beta   90.00
_cell.angle_gamma   90.00
#
_symmetry.space_group_name_H-M   'P 1'
#
loop_
_entity.id
_entity.type
_entity.pdbx_description
1 polymer ?
#
loop_
_entity_poly.entity_id
_entity_poly.type
_entity_poly.pdbx_seq_one_letter_code
_entity_poly.pdbx_strand_id
1 'polypeptide(L)'
;MIDPKPVLLLITALALGGCDLTSKSGAGEGTSASAFSGNGSASGDRATASNALTNAELARLIGTKIGAALNDDDRRLAYEAQIKALEAGSPGAPMPWRNPASGRYGNIVPGPAYDRKGAQCRGYSHSVTINGQLEIARGTACRSTDGVWSAVG
;
A
#
# COMPACT_ATOMS: atom_id res chain seq x y z
N MET A 1 11.47 7.37 49.34
CA MET A 1 12.09 6.07 49.58
C MET A 1 11.27 5.07 48.82
N ILE A 2 11.71 4.63 47.67
CA ILE A 2 11.01 3.68 46.80
C ILE A 2 12.06 2.59 46.51
N ASP A 3 11.79 1.37 46.98
CA ASP A 3 12.66 0.22 46.80
C ASP A 3 12.67 -0.31 45.37
N PRO A 4 13.82 -0.57 44.76
CA PRO A 4 13.89 -1.26 43.48
C PRO A 4 13.96 -2.77 43.70
N LYS A 5 12.91 -3.51 43.37
CA LYS A 5 12.93 -4.96 43.28
C LYS A 5 13.58 -5.41 41.99
N PRO A 6 14.58 -6.29 41.98
CA PRO A 6 15.14 -6.85 40.77
C PRO A 6 14.22 -7.94 40.20
N VAL A 7 13.76 -7.74 38.94
CA VAL A 7 13.09 -8.80 38.19
C VAL A 7 14.12 -9.70 37.54
N LEU A 8 14.12 -10.96 37.99
CA LEU A 8 14.96 -12.05 37.54
C LEU A 8 14.61 -12.46 36.11
N LEU A 9 15.56 -12.27 35.17
CA LEU A 9 15.49 -12.72 33.80
C LEU A 9 15.67 -14.24 33.71
N LEU A 10 14.62 -14.95 33.33
CA LEU A 10 14.69 -16.36 32.92
C LEU A 10 14.86 -16.41 31.39
N ILE A 11 16.09 -16.76 31.00
CA ILE A 11 16.47 -17.05 29.61
C ILE A 11 16.18 -18.53 29.37
N THR A 12 15.17 -18.86 28.57
CA THR A 12 15.01 -20.21 28.03
C THR A 12 15.47 -20.22 26.57
N ALA A 13 16.61 -20.85 26.35
CA ALA A 13 17.10 -21.22 25.02
C ALA A 13 16.35 -22.45 24.55
N LEU A 14 15.77 -22.39 23.33
CA LEU A 14 15.33 -23.60 22.62
C LEU A 14 16.03 -23.68 21.27
N ALA A 15 16.58 -24.86 21.05
CA ALA A 15 17.49 -25.27 19.99
C ALA A 15 16.77 -25.59 18.69
N LEU A 16 17.44 -25.23 17.59
CA LEU A 16 17.77 -25.96 16.36
C LEU A 16 16.80 -27.08 15.88
N GLY A 17 16.15 -26.83 14.75
CA GLY A 17 15.64 -27.87 13.86
C GLY A 17 16.06 -27.50 12.43
N GLY A 18 17.15 -28.10 11.95
CA GLY A 18 17.59 -28.02 10.57
C GLY A 18 16.77 -28.96 9.69
N CYS A 19 16.32 -28.50 8.52
CA CYS A 19 15.86 -29.35 7.43
C CYS A 19 16.85 -29.24 6.27
N ASP A 20 17.65 -30.29 6.14
CA ASP A 20 18.53 -30.56 5.02
C ASP A 20 17.69 -31.13 3.86
N LEU A 21 17.64 -30.43 2.74
CA LEU A 21 17.03 -30.91 1.49
C LEU A 21 18.15 -31.20 0.48
N THR A 22 18.68 -32.40 0.57
CA THR A 22 19.55 -33.02 -0.44
C THR A 22 18.78 -33.19 -1.75
N SER A 23 19.06 -32.37 -2.75
CA SER A 23 18.63 -32.60 -4.12
C SER A 23 19.54 -33.62 -4.80
N LYS A 24 18.96 -34.79 -5.07
CA LYS A 24 19.60 -35.86 -5.83
C LYS A 24 19.50 -35.57 -7.34
N SER A 25 20.63 -35.37 -7.97
CA SER A 25 20.77 -35.28 -9.43
C SER A 25 20.45 -36.63 -10.08
N GLY A 26 19.47 -36.64 -10.97
CA GLY A 26 19.17 -37.71 -11.89
C GLY A 26 19.39 -37.23 -13.31
N ALA A 27 20.41 -37.77 -13.97
CA ALA A 27 20.63 -37.61 -15.39
C ALA A 27 19.62 -38.46 -16.17
N GLY A 28 18.99 -37.86 -17.17
CA GLY A 28 18.11 -38.52 -18.14
C GLY A 28 18.19 -37.74 -19.46
N GLU A 29 18.96 -38.28 -20.40
CA GLU A 29 18.93 -37.84 -21.78
C GLU A 29 17.59 -38.15 -22.42
N GLY A 30 17.02 -37.19 -23.12
CA GLY A 30 15.79 -37.34 -23.89
C GLY A 30 15.64 -36.19 -24.86
N THR A 31 16.19 -36.39 -26.04
CA THR A 31 16.07 -35.56 -27.25
C THR A 31 14.59 -35.42 -27.65
N SER A 32 14.07 -34.19 -27.69
CA SER A 32 12.99 -33.82 -28.61
C SER A 32 12.96 -32.31 -28.78
N ALA A 33 13.40 -31.88 -29.92
CA ALA A 33 13.22 -30.54 -30.43
C ALA A 33 11.74 -30.29 -30.70
N SER A 34 11.15 -29.38 -29.97
CA SER A 34 9.90 -28.71 -30.35
C SER A 34 10.14 -27.22 -30.25
N ALA A 35 10.37 -26.64 -31.42
CA ALA A 35 10.34 -25.20 -31.60
C ALA A 35 8.97 -24.67 -31.21
N PHE A 36 8.86 -24.11 -30.00
CA PHE A 36 7.76 -23.25 -29.64
C PHE A 36 8.20 -21.82 -29.91
N SER A 37 7.85 -21.40 -31.13
CA SER A 37 7.97 -19.99 -31.53
C SER A 37 7.14 -19.14 -30.61
N GLY A 38 7.79 -18.18 -29.99
CA GLY A 38 7.34 -17.37 -28.92
C GLY A 38 6.06 -16.60 -29.15
N ASN A 39 5.40 -16.37 -28.15
CA ASN A 39 4.59 -15.18 -27.98
C ASN A 39 4.83 -14.67 -26.58
N GLY A 40 6.00 -14.14 -26.33
CA GLY A 40 6.34 -13.45 -25.11
C GLY A 40 6.35 -11.97 -25.38
N SER A 41 5.27 -11.25 -25.10
CA SER A 41 5.31 -9.79 -24.89
C SER A 41 3.93 -9.17 -24.67
N ALA A 42 3.02 -9.83 -23.93
CA ALA A 42 1.77 -9.16 -23.55
C ALA A 42 1.68 -8.84 -22.04
N SER A 43 2.70 -9.22 -21.25
CA SER A 43 2.67 -8.97 -19.81
C SER A 43 3.29 -7.64 -19.41
N GLY A 44 4.19 -7.06 -20.22
CA GLY A 44 4.83 -5.79 -19.93
C GLY A 44 3.88 -4.58 -20.11
N ASP A 45 3.09 -4.60 -21.16
CA ASP A 45 2.21 -3.47 -21.48
C ASP A 45 1.02 -3.37 -20.54
N ARG A 46 0.54 -4.50 -20.02
CA ARG A 46 -0.55 -4.52 -19.05
C ARG A 46 -0.12 -4.02 -17.68
N ALA A 47 1.09 -4.36 -17.24
CA ALA A 47 1.65 -3.85 -16.00
C ALA A 47 1.92 -2.35 -16.07
N THR A 48 2.41 -1.86 -17.21
CA THR A 48 2.68 -0.43 -17.43
C THR A 48 1.38 0.38 -17.51
N ALA A 49 0.36 -0.15 -18.18
CA ALA A 49 -0.94 0.50 -18.28
C ALA A 49 -1.68 0.52 -16.94
N SER A 50 -1.64 -0.57 -16.15
CA SER A 50 -2.25 -0.58 -14.81
C SER A 50 -1.50 0.33 -13.84
N ASN A 51 -0.18 0.44 -13.91
CA ASN A 51 0.59 1.39 -13.12
C ASN A 51 0.29 2.85 -13.51
N ALA A 52 0.10 3.15 -14.79
CA ALA A 52 -0.25 4.49 -15.25
C ALA A 52 -1.67 4.89 -14.81
N LEU A 53 -2.63 3.99 -14.90
CA LEU A 53 -3.99 4.20 -14.40
C LEU A 53 -3.99 4.38 -12.87
N THR A 54 -3.24 3.58 -12.16
CA THR A 54 -3.06 3.69 -10.72
C THR A 54 -2.46 5.04 -10.32
N ASN A 55 -1.49 5.55 -11.06
CA ASN A 55 -0.86 6.84 -10.78
C ASN A 55 -1.82 8.03 -11.00
N ALA A 56 -2.67 7.98 -12.00
CA ALA A 56 -3.68 9.04 -12.26
C ALA A 56 -4.80 9.02 -11.20
N GLU A 57 -5.32 7.85 -10.88
CA GLU A 57 -6.30 7.65 -9.80
C GLU A 57 -5.72 8.04 -8.45
N LEU A 58 -4.50 7.65 -8.19
CA LEU A 58 -3.70 7.97 -7.05
C LEU A 58 -3.57 9.50 -6.85
N ALA A 59 -3.23 10.22 -7.92
CA ALA A 59 -3.11 11.68 -7.88
C ALA A 59 -4.46 12.36 -7.55
N ARG A 60 -5.56 11.80 -8.00
CA ARG A 60 -6.90 12.30 -7.67
C ARG A 60 -7.28 12.06 -6.22
N LEU A 61 -7.02 10.84 -5.70
CA LEU A 61 -7.31 10.49 -4.31
C LEU A 61 -6.44 11.25 -3.31
N ILE A 62 -5.17 11.45 -3.61
CA ILE A 62 -4.24 12.17 -2.71
C ILE A 62 -4.42 13.69 -2.81
N GLY A 63 -4.98 14.17 -3.93
CA GLY A 63 -5.03 15.58 -4.30
C GLY A 63 -3.85 15.98 -5.18
N THR A 64 -4.14 16.72 -6.23
CA THR A 64 -3.17 17.05 -7.29
C THR A 64 -1.93 17.78 -6.78
N LYS A 65 -2.09 18.70 -5.83
CA LYS A 65 -0.99 19.48 -5.26
C LYS A 65 -0.05 18.60 -4.42
N ILE A 66 -0.62 17.76 -3.55
CA ILE A 66 0.15 16.82 -2.72
C ILE A 66 0.80 15.77 -3.64
N GLY A 67 0.05 15.17 -4.55
CA GLY A 67 0.57 14.15 -5.46
C GLY A 67 1.72 14.63 -6.34
N ALA A 68 1.72 15.89 -6.77
CA ALA A 68 2.81 16.48 -7.56
C ALA A 68 4.11 16.67 -6.75
N ALA A 69 4.00 16.84 -5.43
CA ALA A 69 5.15 17.06 -4.55
C ALA A 69 5.75 15.76 -3.98
N LEU A 70 5.09 14.62 -4.17
CA LEU A 70 5.52 13.29 -3.72
C LEU A 70 6.25 12.55 -4.83
N ASN A 71 7.29 11.78 -4.47
CA ASN A 71 7.89 10.81 -5.38
C ASN A 71 7.00 9.56 -5.53
N ASP A 72 7.37 8.61 -6.39
CA ASP A 72 6.55 7.43 -6.68
C ASP A 72 6.34 6.52 -5.46
N ASP A 73 7.37 6.33 -4.65
CA ASP A 73 7.27 5.54 -3.41
C ASP A 73 6.40 6.22 -2.36
N ASP A 74 6.54 7.53 -2.20
CA ASP A 74 5.68 8.32 -1.32
C ASP A 74 4.22 8.21 -1.74
N ARG A 75 3.95 8.35 -3.06
CA ARG A 75 2.60 8.23 -3.64
C ARG A 75 2.01 6.86 -3.39
N ARG A 76 2.79 5.80 -3.58
CA ARG A 76 2.34 4.42 -3.32
C ARG A 76 1.95 4.21 -1.86
N LEU A 77 2.82 4.62 -0.92
CA LEU A 77 2.55 4.50 0.52
C LEU A 77 1.34 5.34 0.95
N ALA A 78 1.23 6.56 0.44
CA ALA A 78 0.08 7.44 0.67
C ALA A 78 -1.23 6.82 0.15
N TYR A 79 -1.20 6.20 -1.03
CA TYR A 79 -2.36 5.53 -1.61
C TYR A 79 -2.78 4.30 -0.81
N GLU A 80 -1.84 3.44 -0.44
CA GLU A 80 -2.13 2.27 0.38
C GLU A 80 -2.80 2.66 1.70
N ALA A 81 -2.32 3.72 2.35
CA ALA A 81 -2.93 4.24 3.56
C ALA A 81 -4.30 4.87 3.29
N GLN A 82 -4.48 5.55 2.15
CA GLN A 82 -5.75 6.12 1.73
C GLN A 82 -6.81 5.04 1.54
N ILE A 83 -6.49 3.95 0.85
CA ILE A 83 -7.40 2.81 0.65
C ILE A 83 -7.74 2.16 1.99
N LYS A 84 -6.76 1.90 2.84
CA LYS A 84 -7.00 1.36 4.19
C LYS A 84 -7.93 2.25 5.03
N ALA A 85 -7.74 3.57 4.96
CA ALA A 85 -8.60 4.52 5.65
C ALA A 85 -10.04 4.48 5.13
N LEU A 86 -10.23 4.41 3.81
CA LEU A 86 -11.54 4.33 3.18
C LEU A 86 -12.26 3.00 3.48
N GLU A 87 -11.52 1.88 3.47
CA GLU A 87 -12.08 0.54 3.73
C GLU A 87 -12.46 0.34 5.21
N ALA A 88 -11.52 0.53 6.11
CA ALA A 88 -11.62 0.09 7.50
C ALA A 88 -11.36 1.20 8.53
N GLY A 89 -11.03 2.42 8.11
CA GLY A 89 -10.74 3.50 9.04
C GLY A 89 -11.97 3.93 9.83
N SER A 90 -11.82 4.10 11.14
CA SER A 90 -12.86 4.69 11.97
C SER A 90 -13.05 6.17 11.62
N PRO A 91 -14.30 6.68 11.52
CA PRO A 91 -14.54 8.09 11.22
C PRO A 91 -13.81 9.02 12.19
N GLY A 92 -13.07 9.98 11.66
CA GLY A 92 -12.31 10.94 12.46
C GLY A 92 -10.96 10.43 12.98
N ALA A 93 -10.67 9.12 12.88
CA ALA A 93 -9.38 8.56 13.32
C ALA A 93 -8.31 8.69 12.22
N PRO A 94 -7.11 9.22 12.54
CA PRO A 94 -6.04 9.34 11.55
C PRO A 94 -5.44 7.99 11.19
N MET A 95 -5.24 7.75 9.89
CA MET A 95 -4.46 6.64 9.33
C MET A 95 -3.10 7.19 8.87
N PRO A 96 -2.02 6.94 9.60
CA PRO A 96 -0.71 7.47 9.26
C PRO A 96 -0.03 6.67 8.16
N TRP A 97 0.83 7.33 7.39
CA TRP A 97 1.82 6.72 6.52
C TRP A 97 3.16 7.44 6.63
N ARG A 98 4.23 6.74 6.33
CA ARG A 98 5.59 7.30 6.34
C ARG A 98 6.47 6.57 5.35
N ASN A 99 7.30 7.33 4.65
CA ASN A 99 8.40 6.82 3.84
C ASN A 99 9.74 7.09 4.53
N PRO A 100 10.41 6.06 5.08
CA PRO A 100 11.71 6.24 5.74
C PRO A 100 12.81 6.75 4.79
N ALA A 101 12.74 6.40 3.49
CA ALA A 101 13.75 6.78 2.51
C ALA A 101 13.69 8.28 2.17
N SER A 102 12.51 8.86 2.03
CA SER A 102 12.32 10.28 1.74
C SER A 102 12.14 11.13 3.01
N GLY A 103 11.86 10.49 4.15
CA GLY A 103 11.49 11.15 5.40
C GLY A 103 10.09 11.75 5.40
N ARG A 104 9.33 11.63 4.31
CA ARG A 104 7.97 12.16 4.20
C ARG A 104 6.96 11.31 4.94
N TYR A 105 5.94 11.97 5.45
CA TYR A 105 4.86 11.34 6.19
C TYR A 105 3.57 12.16 6.07
N GLY A 106 2.46 11.49 6.34
CA GLY A 106 1.15 12.10 6.31
C GLY A 106 0.12 11.32 7.09
N ASN A 107 -1.10 11.86 7.13
CA ASN A 107 -2.24 11.22 7.76
C ASN A 107 -3.47 11.36 6.87
N ILE A 108 -4.25 10.30 6.82
CA ILE A 108 -5.58 10.31 6.21
C ILE A 108 -6.62 10.21 7.32
N VAL A 109 -7.60 11.12 7.32
CA VAL A 109 -8.72 11.07 8.25
C VAL A 109 -9.99 10.83 7.44
N PRO A 110 -10.58 9.62 7.50
CA PRO A 110 -11.82 9.32 6.81
C PRO A 110 -13.02 9.88 7.58
N GLY A 111 -14.04 10.33 6.86
CA GLY A 111 -15.34 10.64 7.39
C GLY A 111 -16.23 9.40 7.60
N PRO A 112 -17.48 9.57 8.03
CA PRO A 112 -18.45 8.49 8.06
C PRO A 112 -18.75 7.98 6.64
N ALA A 113 -19.07 6.69 6.53
CA ALA A 113 -19.57 6.12 5.29
C ALA A 113 -21.02 6.54 5.08
N TYR A 114 -21.41 6.78 3.84
CA TYR A 114 -22.77 7.08 3.43
C TYR A 114 -23.06 6.51 2.05
N ASP A 115 -24.34 6.29 1.73
CA ASP A 115 -24.78 5.87 0.40
C ASP A 115 -25.00 7.09 -0.50
N ARG A 116 -24.55 6.98 -1.75
CA ARG A 116 -24.81 7.94 -2.81
C ARG A 116 -25.14 7.19 -4.09
N LYS A 117 -26.40 7.17 -4.46
CA LYS A 117 -26.91 6.50 -5.67
C LYS A 117 -26.52 5.00 -5.73
N GLY A 118 -26.59 4.31 -4.60
CA GLY A 118 -26.26 2.89 -4.50
C GLY A 118 -24.77 2.59 -4.38
N ALA A 119 -23.91 3.59 -4.32
CA ALA A 119 -22.48 3.43 -4.07
C ALA A 119 -22.12 3.87 -2.65
N GLN A 120 -21.30 3.10 -1.96
CA GLN A 120 -20.75 3.49 -0.68
C GLN A 120 -19.70 4.59 -0.87
N CYS A 121 -19.89 5.73 -0.22
CA CYS A 121 -18.98 6.88 -0.33
C CYS A 121 -18.45 7.30 1.04
N ARG A 122 -17.29 7.93 1.05
CA ARG A 122 -16.69 8.55 2.25
C ARG A 122 -15.99 9.85 1.88
N GLY A 123 -16.24 10.89 2.68
CA GLY A 123 -15.35 12.05 2.68
C GLY A 123 -14.02 11.72 3.34
N TYR A 124 -12.96 12.43 3.00
CA TYR A 124 -11.65 12.29 3.64
C TYR A 124 -10.88 13.61 3.63
N SER A 125 -9.92 13.72 4.54
CA SER A 125 -8.84 14.70 4.46
C SER A 125 -7.50 13.97 4.48
N HIS A 126 -6.58 14.39 3.62
CA HIS A 126 -5.21 13.89 3.55
C HIS A 126 -4.25 15.04 3.86
N SER A 127 -3.47 14.91 4.90
CA SER A 127 -2.47 15.89 5.30
C SER A 127 -1.06 15.33 5.11
N VAL A 128 -0.17 16.14 4.55
CA VAL A 128 1.24 15.78 4.32
C VAL A 128 2.12 16.99 4.64
N THR A 129 3.24 16.76 5.32
CA THR A 129 4.25 17.79 5.50
C THR A 129 5.24 17.77 4.34
N ILE A 130 5.28 18.86 3.58
CA ILE A 130 6.14 19.06 2.41
C ILE A 130 7.01 20.28 2.66
N ASN A 131 8.33 20.11 2.68
CA ASN A 131 9.30 21.19 2.93
C ASN A 131 8.98 21.98 4.21
N GLY A 132 8.54 21.31 5.27
CA GLY A 132 8.19 21.91 6.54
C GLY A 132 6.81 22.59 6.59
N GLN A 133 6.06 22.59 5.49
CA GLN A 133 4.72 23.15 5.41
C GLN A 133 3.68 22.02 5.39
N LEU A 134 2.60 22.20 6.16
CA LEU A 134 1.47 21.28 6.16
C LEU A 134 0.54 21.57 4.97
N GLU A 135 0.43 20.61 4.06
CA GLU A 135 -0.52 20.63 2.96
C GLU A 135 -1.70 19.70 3.29
N ILE A 136 -2.90 20.16 3.00
CA ILE A 136 -4.14 19.40 3.26
C ILE A 136 -4.96 19.34 1.99
N ALA A 137 -5.25 18.14 1.53
CA ALA A 137 -6.26 17.88 0.50
C ALA A 137 -7.53 17.31 1.15
N ARG A 138 -8.69 17.71 0.64
CA ARG A 138 -9.99 17.14 1.02
C ARG A 138 -10.70 16.64 -0.21
N GLY A 139 -11.41 15.52 -0.07
CA GLY A 139 -12.15 14.94 -1.17
C GLY A 139 -13.22 13.98 -0.68
N THR A 140 -13.91 13.42 -1.64
CA THR A 140 -14.84 12.31 -1.46
C THR A 140 -14.42 11.18 -2.39
N ALA A 141 -14.45 9.95 -1.90
CA ALA A 141 -14.31 8.77 -2.72
C ALA A 141 -15.56 7.89 -2.60
N CYS A 142 -15.90 7.24 -3.70
CA CYS A 142 -16.98 6.25 -3.74
C CYS A 142 -16.43 4.91 -4.22
N ARG A 143 -16.97 3.83 -3.67
CA ARG A 143 -16.62 2.46 -4.02
C ARG A 143 -17.49 1.99 -5.17
N SER A 144 -16.87 1.55 -6.25
CA SER A 144 -17.56 0.94 -7.37
C SER A 144 -18.04 -0.49 -7.06
N THR A 145 -18.85 -1.08 -7.93
CA THR A 145 -19.39 -2.45 -7.78
C THR A 145 -18.30 -3.53 -7.79
N ASP A 146 -17.19 -3.28 -8.44
CA ASP A 146 -15.98 -4.12 -8.45
C ASP A 146 -15.05 -3.88 -7.24
N GLY A 147 -15.47 -3.04 -6.30
CA GLY A 147 -14.80 -2.79 -5.03
C GLY A 147 -13.70 -1.73 -5.07
N VAL A 148 -13.50 -1.04 -6.19
CA VAL A 148 -12.46 -0.03 -6.34
C VAL A 148 -12.93 1.33 -5.83
N TRP A 149 -12.11 2.00 -5.03
CA TRP A 149 -12.35 3.36 -4.58
C TRP A 149 -11.84 4.38 -5.60
N SER A 150 -12.72 5.28 -6.01
CA SER A 150 -12.38 6.37 -6.94
C SER A 150 -12.81 7.71 -6.38
N ALA A 151 -11.98 8.74 -6.59
CA ALA A 151 -12.31 10.10 -6.22
C ALA A 151 -13.48 10.62 -7.05
N VAL A 152 -14.44 11.27 -6.39
CA VAL A 152 -15.59 11.91 -7.04
C VAL A 152 -15.56 13.41 -6.73
N GLY A 153 -15.60 14.21 -7.76
CA GLY A 153 -15.61 15.68 -7.69
C GLY A 153 -16.96 16.26 -7.98
#